data_6ab846a990e7b36fec0ad7ff7bde04d9
#
_entry.id   6ab846a990e7b36fec0ad7ff7bde04d9
#
_cell.length_a   1.000
_cell.length_b   1.000
_cell.length_c   1.000
_cell.angle_alpha   90.00
_cell.angle_beta   90.00
_cell.angle_gamma   90.00
#
_symmetry.space_group_name_H-M   'P 1'
#
loop_
_entity.id
_entity.type
_entity.pdbx_description
1 polymer ?
#
loop_
_entity_poly.entity_id
_entity_poly.type
_entity_poly.pdbx_seq_one_letter_code
_entity_poly.pdbx_strand_id
1 'polypeptide(L)'
;MSDTTSDTLHENGSGAVVVDDPRMLDLVDADVTAQWLGGDAAWSEGPVYLPDEDAVLWSDIPGNRILRWDAAGGEVTVHRTDVEFTNGRTLDLQGRVVACSHGRRGIERTEPDGTTHVLVDRWTSPAGPVRFNSPNDVVVKSDGTIWFTDPAYGIIQAHEGHPGTREYGDHHVFRFDPATGEVTPVVVDVEEPNGLAFSPDESLLYVADTAVAAGLGHFLAANHHIRVYDVVHGRYAKNGRTFAEVSPGVADGFRVDVHGNVWTSSEDAVQVFAPDGVRLGAVPVPQKVGNVCFGGPDRSTLFVAATAGLYRIDTRTRGCSPTDLLAGTS
;
A
#
# COMPACT_ATOMS: atom_id res chain seq x y z
N MET A 1 -21.84 -23.47 24.45
CA MET A 1 -20.67 -23.65 23.61
C MET A 1 -20.05 -22.26 23.51
N SER A 2 -18.96 -22.03 24.24
CA SER A 2 -18.29 -20.75 24.34
C SER A 2 -17.58 -20.44 23.04
N ASP A 3 -17.82 -19.25 22.58
CA ASP A 3 -17.24 -18.64 21.38
C ASP A 3 -15.71 -18.49 21.59
N THR A 4 -14.92 -19.36 20.99
CA THR A 4 -13.44 -19.39 21.11
C THR A 4 -12.77 -18.64 19.95
N THR A 5 -13.50 -17.84 19.15
CA THR A 5 -12.98 -17.16 17.96
C THR A 5 -12.49 -15.74 18.21
N SER A 6 -12.68 -15.19 19.43
CA SER A 6 -12.35 -13.78 19.71
C SER A 6 -10.94 -13.54 20.27
N ASP A 7 -10.27 -14.55 20.81
CA ASP A 7 -8.99 -14.34 21.53
C ASP A 7 -7.73 -14.36 20.64
N THR A 8 -7.80 -14.90 19.42
CA THR A 8 -6.62 -14.98 18.53
C THR A 8 -6.33 -13.68 17.76
N LEU A 9 -7.25 -12.72 17.78
CA LEU A 9 -7.15 -11.50 16.99
C LEU A 9 -6.19 -10.44 17.57
N HIS A 10 -5.67 -10.64 18.80
CA HIS A 10 -4.84 -9.63 19.49
C HIS A 10 -3.51 -10.21 19.99
N GLU A 11 -3.04 -11.29 19.40
CA GLU A 11 -1.80 -11.94 19.80
C GLU A 11 -0.61 -11.45 18.96
N ASN A 12 0.57 -11.42 19.58
CA ASN A 12 1.83 -11.28 18.84
C ASN A 12 2.05 -12.50 17.94
N GLY A 13 2.74 -12.30 16.83
CA GLY A 13 3.17 -13.40 15.97
C GLY A 13 4.00 -14.41 16.76
N SER A 14 3.60 -15.68 16.72
CA SER A 14 4.29 -16.78 17.43
C SER A 14 5.06 -17.71 16.50
N GLY A 15 4.98 -17.48 15.19
CA GLY A 15 5.69 -18.25 14.17
C GLY A 15 7.17 -17.84 14.07
N ALA A 16 8.05 -18.82 13.84
CA ALA A 16 9.43 -18.53 13.48
C ALA A 16 9.49 -17.90 12.07
N VAL A 17 10.48 -17.04 11.85
CA VAL A 17 10.80 -16.53 10.51
C VAL A 17 10.99 -17.70 9.55
N VAL A 18 10.30 -17.63 8.41
CA VAL A 18 10.51 -18.59 7.30
C VAL A 18 11.72 -18.10 6.52
N VAL A 19 12.71 -18.96 6.36
CA VAL A 19 13.95 -18.65 5.63
C VAL A 19 14.02 -19.57 4.41
N ASP A 20 13.73 -19.04 3.23
CA ASP A 20 13.84 -19.75 1.96
C ASP A 20 15.22 -19.55 1.34
N ASP A 21 15.80 -18.35 1.55
CA ASP A 21 17.15 -17.98 1.14
C ASP A 21 17.89 -17.36 2.35
N PRO A 22 19.16 -17.72 2.60
CA PRO A 22 19.96 -17.18 3.71
C PRO A 22 20.01 -15.65 3.80
N ARG A 23 19.86 -14.93 2.69
CA ARG A 23 19.77 -13.46 2.64
C ARG A 23 18.65 -12.88 3.49
N MET A 24 17.61 -13.67 3.81
CA MET A 24 16.56 -13.24 4.73
C MET A 24 17.10 -12.84 6.10
N LEU A 25 18.14 -13.52 6.58
CA LEU A 25 18.75 -13.24 7.89
C LEU A 25 19.65 -12.00 7.90
N ASP A 26 19.96 -11.44 6.73
CA ASP A 26 20.58 -10.12 6.62
C ASP A 26 19.55 -8.99 6.84
N LEU A 27 18.26 -9.30 6.69
CA LEU A 27 17.15 -8.34 6.73
C LEU A 27 16.38 -8.33 8.05
N VAL A 28 16.35 -9.47 8.77
CA VAL A 28 15.67 -9.62 10.07
C VAL A 28 16.46 -10.54 11.00
N ASP A 29 16.22 -10.41 12.31
CA ASP A 29 16.67 -11.40 13.26
C ASP A 29 15.86 -12.71 13.13
N ALA A 30 16.49 -13.87 13.34
CA ALA A 30 15.88 -15.17 13.19
C ALA A 30 14.69 -15.41 14.16
N ASP A 31 14.66 -14.67 15.25
CA ASP A 31 13.65 -14.72 16.31
C ASP A 31 12.69 -13.51 16.30
N VAL A 32 12.77 -12.65 15.26
CA VAL A 32 11.84 -11.53 15.13
C VAL A 32 10.42 -12.03 15.01
N THR A 33 9.49 -11.32 15.63
CA THR A 33 8.06 -11.60 15.57
C THR A 33 7.28 -10.33 15.25
N ALA A 34 6.12 -10.47 14.62
CA ALA A 34 5.18 -9.37 14.47
C ALA A 34 4.55 -9.03 15.83
N GLN A 35 4.83 -7.84 16.34
CA GLN A 35 4.32 -7.36 17.63
C GLN A 35 3.02 -6.59 17.43
N TRP A 36 1.96 -6.99 18.12
CA TRP A 36 0.68 -6.30 18.11
C TRP A 36 0.78 -4.94 18.79
N LEU A 37 0.35 -3.89 18.11
CA LEU A 37 0.32 -2.52 18.63
C LEU A 37 -1.07 -2.07 19.04
N GLY A 38 -2.12 -2.64 18.42
CA GLY A 38 -3.51 -2.32 18.72
C GLY A 38 -4.37 -2.11 17.49
N GLY A 39 -5.67 -1.98 17.72
CA GLY A 39 -6.68 -1.71 16.70
C GLY A 39 -7.99 -2.43 16.97
N ASP A 40 -9.04 -1.96 16.31
CA ASP A 40 -10.38 -2.54 16.32
C ASP A 40 -11.04 -2.35 14.94
N ALA A 41 -10.22 -2.31 13.89
CA ALA A 41 -10.67 -2.14 12.52
C ALA A 41 -11.45 -3.36 12.00
N ALA A 42 -12.33 -3.13 11.05
CA ALA A 42 -12.92 -4.20 10.25
C ALA A 42 -11.98 -4.65 9.14
N TRP A 43 -11.24 -3.71 8.51
CA TRP A 43 -10.19 -3.98 7.54
C TRP A 43 -9.16 -2.85 7.55
N SER A 44 -7.95 -3.18 7.98
CA SER A 44 -6.82 -2.25 8.11
C SER A 44 -6.04 -2.12 6.82
N GLU A 45 -5.88 -0.87 6.33
CA GLU A 45 -5.23 -0.55 5.06
C GLU A 45 -4.42 0.74 5.10
N GLY A 46 -3.55 0.90 4.09
CA GLY A 46 -2.83 2.12 3.77
C GLY A 46 -2.08 2.77 4.94
N PRO A 47 -1.18 2.05 5.62
CA PRO A 47 -0.41 2.64 6.70
C PRO A 47 0.61 3.64 6.17
N VAL A 48 0.81 4.76 6.91
CA VAL A 48 1.88 5.73 6.68
C VAL A 48 2.47 6.17 8.01
N TYR A 49 3.78 6.22 8.08
CA TYR A 49 4.49 6.76 9.25
C TYR A 49 4.70 8.27 9.08
N LEU A 50 4.44 9.01 10.17
CA LEU A 50 4.61 10.46 10.27
C LEU A 50 5.90 10.73 11.06
N PRO A 51 7.03 11.10 10.40
CA PRO A 51 8.33 11.23 11.08
C PRO A 51 8.36 12.31 12.16
N ASP A 52 7.71 13.46 11.91
CA ASP A 52 7.71 14.60 12.83
C ASP A 52 6.88 14.33 14.10
N GLU A 53 6.00 13.34 14.06
CA GLU A 53 5.07 13.02 15.15
C GLU A 53 5.37 11.66 15.80
N ASP A 54 6.30 10.87 15.25
CA ASP A 54 6.55 9.47 15.61
C ASP A 54 5.26 8.67 15.76
N ALA A 55 4.45 8.70 14.71
CA ALA A 55 3.12 8.12 14.71
C ALA A 55 2.84 7.39 13.39
N VAL A 56 1.87 6.46 13.40
CA VAL A 56 1.36 5.78 12.21
C VAL A 56 -0.12 6.08 12.05
N LEU A 57 -0.52 6.48 10.84
CA LEU A 57 -1.91 6.54 10.42
C LEU A 57 -2.22 5.35 9.52
N TRP A 58 -3.43 4.78 9.64
CA TRP A 58 -3.93 3.79 8.69
C TRP A 58 -5.46 3.88 8.56
N SER A 59 -6.00 3.31 7.50
CA SER A 59 -7.45 3.25 7.25
C SER A 59 -8.09 2.04 7.93
N ASP A 60 -9.24 2.22 8.51
CA ASP A 60 -10.29 1.21 8.63
C ASP A 60 -11.33 1.54 7.56
N ILE A 61 -11.23 0.88 6.38
CA ILE A 61 -12.03 1.27 5.21
C ILE A 61 -13.51 1.04 5.50
N PRO A 62 -13.98 -0.15 5.94
CA PRO A 62 -15.40 -0.36 6.22
C PRO A 62 -15.92 0.50 7.39
N GLY A 63 -15.05 0.81 8.35
CA GLY A 63 -15.35 1.74 9.45
C GLY A 63 -15.42 3.20 9.03
N ASN A 64 -15.04 3.52 7.79
CA ASN A 64 -14.96 4.87 7.22
C ASN A 64 -14.21 5.84 8.14
N ARG A 65 -13.06 5.39 8.67
CA ARG A 65 -12.26 6.14 9.62
C ARG A 65 -10.75 5.95 9.39
N ILE A 66 -9.97 6.90 9.90
CA ILE A 66 -8.53 6.81 10.03
C ILE A 66 -8.19 6.54 11.49
N LEU A 67 -7.40 5.52 11.72
CA LEU A 67 -6.82 5.19 13.03
C LEU A 67 -5.40 5.75 13.12
N ARG A 68 -4.96 5.99 14.35
CA ARG A 68 -3.64 6.51 14.68
C ARG A 68 -3.04 5.74 15.85
N TRP A 69 -1.79 5.35 15.71
CA TRP A 69 -0.93 4.88 16.79
C TRP A 69 0.19 5.90 17.05
N ASP A 70 0.45 6.22 18.29
CA ASP A 70 1.52 7.12 18.72
C ASP A 70 2.60 6.33 19.50
N ALA A 71 3.87 6.47 19.11
CA ALA A 71 4.98 5.78 19.74
C ALA A 71 5.15 6.19 21.23
N ALA A 72 4.90 7.46 21.56
CA ALA A 72 5.06 7.98 22.91
C ALA A 72 4.10 7.35 23.95
N GLY A 73 2.86 7.04 23.54
CA GLY A 73 1.84 6.47 24.44
C GLY A 73 1.59 4.98 24.18
N GLY A 74 1.95 4.47 23.02
CA GLY A 74 1.63 3.12 22.57
C GLY A 74 0.12 2.88 22.39
N GLU A 75 -0.70 3.93 22.31
CA GLU A 75 -2.14 3.85 22.23
C GLU A 75 -2.63 4.01 20.78
N VAL A 76 -3.71 3.29 20.46
CA VAL A 76 -4.45 3.46 19.21
C VAL A 76 -5.69 4.31 19.47
N THR A 77 -5.88 5.32 18.64
CA THR A 77 -7.02 6.25 18.71
C THR A 77 -7.68 6.42 17.36
N VAL A 78 -8.93 6.89 17.33
CA VAL A 78 -9.58 7.34 16.11
C VAL A 78 -9.09 8.75 15.79
N HIS A 79 -8.32 8.87 14.70
CA HIS A 79 -7.80 10.15 14.24
C HIS A 79 -8.87 10.99 13.53
N ARG A 80 -9.68 10.34 12.67
CA ARG A 80 -10.76 11.01 11.91
C ARG A 80 -11.83 10.01 11.50
N THR A 81 -13.08 10.47 11.46
CA THR A 81 -14.26 9.72 10.93
C THR A 81 -14.80 10.40 9.68
N ASP A 82 -15.71 9.72 8.97
CA ASP A 82 -16.38 10.22 7.78
C ASP A 82 -15.39 10.68 6.71
N VAL A 83 -14.42 9.83 6.43
CA VAL A 83 -13.26 10.13 5.56
C VAL A 83 -13.47 9.69 4.12
N GLU A 84 -14.71 9.39 3.73
CA GLU A 84 -15.05 8.95 2.37
C GLU A 84 -14.26 7.72 1.94
N PHE A 85 -14.16 6.76 2.86
CA PHE A 85 -13.51 5.47 2.61
C PHE A 85 -12.09 5.64 2.06
N THR A 86 -11.25 6.45 2.74
CA THR A 86 -9.84 6.56 2.36
C THR A 86 -9.16 5.21 2.49
N ASN A 87 -8.26 4.88 1.55
CA ASN A 87 -7.52 3.64 1.51
C ASN A 87 -6.01 3.90 1.64
N GLY A 88 -5.23 3.63 0.58
CA GLY A 88 -3.78 3.80 0.56
C GLY A 88 -3.35 5.25 0.75
N ARG A 89 -2.17 5.44 1.38
CA ARG A 89 -1.60 6.76 1.57
C ARG A 89 -0.08 6.73 1.60
N THR A 90 0.50 7.91 1.36
CA THR A 90 1.94 8.17 1.41
C THR A 90 2.20 9.62 1.83
N LEU A 91 3.47 9.98 1.98
CA LEU A 91 3.87 11.38 2.16
C LEU A 91 4.34 11.97 0.83
N ASP A 92 4.00 13.25 0.60
CA ASP A 92 4.63 14.01 -0.47
C ASP A 92 6.04 14.53 -0.08
N LEU A 93 6.72 15.19 -1.00
CA LEU A 93 8.08 15.69 -0.76
C LEU A 93 8.15 16.79 0.32
N GLN A 94 7.02 17.33 0.76
CA GLN A 94 6.90 18.30 1.85
C GLN A 94 6.40 17.66 3.15
N GLY A 95 6.29 16.34 3.21
CA GLY A 95 5.82 15.60 4.38
C GLY A 95 4.30 15.63 4.60
N ARG A 96 3.51 16.09 3.62
CA ARG A 96 2.05 16.11 3.72
C ARG A 96 1.47 14.76 3.30
N VAL A 97 0.39 14.35 3.97
CA VAL A 97 -0.28 13.08 3.65
C VAL A 97 -1.06 13.22 2.34
N VAL A 98 -0.73 12.35 1.38
CA VAL A 98 -1.49 12.12 0.14
C VAL A 98 -2.19 10.78 0.27
N ALA A 99 -3.49 10.72 -0.03
CA ALA A 99 -4.31 9.54 0.15
C ALA A 99 -5.23 9.28 -1.05
N CYS A 100 -5.53 8.02 -1.27
CA CYS A 100 -6.61 7.56 -2.14
C CYS A 100 -7.95 7.62 -1.39
N SER A 101 -9.00 8.12 -2.03
CA SER A 101 -10.36 8.12 -1.49
C SER A 101 -11.28 7.35 -2.43
N HIS A 102 -11.82 6.24 -1.96
CA HIS A 102 -12.80 5.45 -2.71
C HIS A 102 -14.10 6.23 -2.91
N GLY A 103 -14.62 6.86 -1.85
CA GLY A 103 -15.89 7.57 -1.90
C GLY A 103 -15.85 8.84 -2.75
N ARG A 104 -14.75 9.59 -2.68
CA ARG A 104 -14.56 10.78 -3.55
C ARG A 104 -14.13 10.40 -4.96
N ARG A 105 -13.64 9.17 -5.15
CA ARG A 105 -13.10 8.67 -6.42
C ARG A 105 -11.93 9.53 -6.89
N GLY A 106 -10.96 9.77 -6.00
CA GLY A 106 -9.87 10.71 -6.27
C GLY A 106 -8.69 10.61 -5.32
N ILE A 107 -7.71 11.44 -5.58
CA ILE A 107 -6.52 11.62 -4.75
C ILE A 107 -6.70 12.87 -3.91
N GLU A 108 -6.46 12.74 -2.62
CA GLU A 108 -6.57 13.80 -1.63
C GLU A 108 -5.22 14.15 -1.03
N ARG A 109 -5.09 15.37 -0.52
CA ARG A 109 -3.95 15.77 0.29
C ARG A 109 -4.43 16.50 1.54
N THR A 110 -3.85 16.13 2.68
CA THR A 110 -4.07 16.82 3.96
C THR A 110 -2.95 17.83 4.18
N GLU A 111 -3.33 19.08 4.40
CA GLU A 111 -2.42 20.18 4.69
C GLU A 111 -2.06 20.21 6.19
N PRO A 112 -0.98 20.94 6.59
CA PRO A 112 -0.54 20.98 8.01
C PRO A 112 -1.59 21.53 8.99
N ASP A 113 -2.58 22.28 8.52
CA ASP A 113 -3.69 22.78 9.34
C ASP A 113 -4.83 21.74 9.50
N GLY A 114 -4.66 20.55 8.94
CA GLY A 114 -5.64 19.45 8.98
C GLY A 114 -6.71 19.53 7.90
N THR A 115 -6.72 20.57 7.04
CA THR A 115 -7.66 20.63 5.91
C THR A 115 -7.30 19.61 4.84
N THR A 116 -8.31 19.01 4.21
CA THR A 116 -8.12 18.02 3.13
C THR A 116 -8.66 18.56 1.82
N HIS A 117 -7.87 18.49 0.77
CA HIS A 117 -8.22 18.92 -0.58
C HIS A 117 -8.15 17.75 -1.56
N VAL A 118 -9.16 17.64 -2.44
CA VAL A 118 -9.09 16.76 -3.60
C VAL A 118 -8.12 17.38 -4.61
N LEU A 119 -7.05 16.66 -4.94
CA LEU A 119 -6.06 17.09 -5.93
C LEU A 119 -6.53 16.76 -7.35
N VAL A 120 -7.12 15.59 -7.53
CA VAL A 120 -7.62 15.10 -8.82
C VAL A 120 -8.68 14.03 -8.60
N ASP A 121 -9.78 14.07 -9.39
CA ASP A 121 -10.90 13.12 -9.31
C ASP A 121 -11.31 12.57 -10.70
N ARG A 122 -10.61 12.98 -11.75
CA ARG A 122 -10.91 12.60 -13.14
C ARG A 122 -9.72 12.73 -14.06
N TRP A 123 -9.81 12.12 -15.21
CA TRP A 123 -8.87 12.31 -16.30
C TRP A 123 -9.59 12.51 -17.63
N THR A 124 -8.89 13.03 -18.63
CA THR A 124 -9.44 13.22 -19.98
C THR A 124 -9.12 11.98 -20.82
N SER A 125 -10.11 11.09 -20.92
CA SER A 125 -10.05 9.93 -21.80
C SER A 125 -10.21 10.33 -23.27
N PRO A 126 -9.96 9.44 -24.25
CA PRO A 126 -10.27 9.69 -25.65
C PRO A 126 -11.75 10.03 -25.91
N ALA A 127 -12.65 9.61 -25.02
CA ALA A 127 -14.08 9.89 -25.10
C ALA A 127 -14.51 11.18 -24.35
N GLY A 128 -13.59 11.83 -23.65
CA GLY A 128 -13.83 13.03 -22.85
C GLY A 128 -13.51 12.84 -21.37
N PRO A 129 -13.84 13.83 -20.52
CA PRO A 129 -13.60 13.75 -19.09
C PRO A 129 -14.42 12.63 -18.43
N VAL A 130 -13.73 11.76 -17.65
CA VAL A 130 -14.32 10.64 -16.91
C VAL A 130 -13.77 10.61 -15.48
N ARG A 131 -14.55 10.14 -14.52
CA ARG A 131 -14.11 9.94 -13.14
C ARG A 131 -13.24 8.68 -13.05
N PHE A 132 -12.35 8.68 -12.07
CA PHE A 132 -11.68 7.44 -11.65
C PHE A 132 -12.68 6.43 -11.12
N ASN A 133 -12.28 5.17 -11.04
CA ASN A 133 -13.09 4.11 -10.42
C ASN A 133 -13.12 4.31 -8.89
N SER A 134 -12.07 3.90 -8.22
CA SER A 134 -11.86 4.06 -6.78
C SER A 134 -10.37 3.94 -6.49
N PRO A 135 -9.59 5.03 -6.61
CA PRO A 135 -8.15 5.00 -6.33
C PRO A 135 -7.82 4.27 -5.04
N ASN A 136 -6.86 3.33 -5.10
CA ASN A 136 -6.63 2.36 -4.04
C ASN A 136 -5.30 2.59 -3.30
N ASP A 137 -4.14 2.47 -3.95
CA ASP A 137 -2.83 2.78 -3.33
C ASP A 137 -2.08 3.84 -4.13
N VAL A 138 -1.14 4.53 -3.47
CA VAL A 138 -0.50 5.74 -3.99
C VAL A 138 0.96 5.84 -3.57
N VAL A 139 1.81 6.30 -4.49
CA VAL A 139 3.21 6.66 -4.24
C VAL A 139 3.53 8.01 -4.85
N VAL A 140 4.44 8.75 -4.22
CA VAL A 140 4.98 10.00 -4.73
C VAL A 140 6.40 9.75 -5.22
N LYS A 141 6.69 10.16 -6.45
CA LYS A 141 8.00 10.05 -7.07
C LYS A 141 8.90 11.23 -6.68
N SER A 142 10.23 11.08 -6.77
CA SER A 142 11.21 12.13 -6.45
C SER A 142 11.06 13.42 -7.27
N ASP A 143 10.39 13.39 -8.42
CA ASP A 143 10.04 14.56 -9.22
C ASP A 143 8.72 15.24 -8.78
N GLY A 144 8.08 14.75 -7.70
CA GLY A 144 6.83 15.27 -7.15
C GLY A 144 5.56 14.78 -7.85
N THR A 145 5.69 13.90 -8.85
CA THR A 145 4.52 13.30 -9.49
C THR A 145 3.91 12.20 -8.62
N ILE A 146 2.59 12.07 -8.68
CA ILE A 146 1.80 11.13 -7.87
C ILE A 146 1.35 10.00 -8.79
N TRP A 147 1.68 8.75 -8.40
CA TRP A 147 1.29 7.55 -9.13
C TRP A 147 0.34 6.74 -8.27
N PHE A 148 -0.77 6.27 -8.83
CA PHE A 148 -1.80 5.59 -8.08
C PHE A 148 -2.51 4.53 -8.91
N THR A 149 -3.02 3.51 -8.24
CA THR A 149 -3.85 2.44 -8.82
C THR A 149 -5.33 2.81 -8.75
N ASP A 150 -6.10 2.39 -9.76
CA ASP A 150 -7.53 2.72 -9.85
C ASP A 150 -8.40 1.49 -10.16
N PRO A 151 -8.44 0.49 -9.26
CA PRO A 151 -9.34 -0.65 -9.33
C PRO A 151 -10.79 -0.24 -9.02
N ALA A 152 -11.72 -1.19 -9.10
CA ALA A 152 -13.14 -0.90 -8.93
C ALA A 152 -13.69 -1.21 -7.52
N TYR A 153 -12.88 -1.57 -6.54
CA TYR A 153 -13.34 -2.03 -5.22
C TYR A 153 -14.35 -1.09 -4.58
N GLY A 154 -14.04 0.20 -4.46
CA GLY A 154 -14.87 1.19 -3.78
C GLY A 154 -16.15 1.58 -4.52
N ILE A 155 -16.36 1.16 -5.77
CA ILE A 155 -17.62 1.36 -6.51
C ILE A 155 -18.43 0.08 -6.65
N ILE A 156 -17.86 -1.08 -6.30
CA ILE A 156 -18.52 -2.39 -6.38
C ILE A 156 -18.88 -2.89 -4.98
N GLN A 157 -17.99 -2.71 -4.01
CA GLN A 157 -18.16 -3.17 -2.64
C GLN A 157 -18.76 -2.05 -1.78
N ALA A 158 -20.03 -2.17 -1.42
CA ALA A 158 -20.76 -1.12 -0.69
C ALA A 158 -20.21 -0.80 0.71
N HIS A 159 -19.38 -1.69 1.28
CA HIS A 159 -18.73 -1.46 2.57
C HIS A 159 -17.35 -0.78 2.46
N GLU A 160 -16.88 -0.54 1.23
CA GLU A 160 -15.58 0.13 0.97
C GLU A 160 -15.74 1.45 0.21
N GLY A 161 -16.96 1.87 -0.11
CA GLY A 161 -17.18 3.10 -0.86
C GLY A 161 -18.64 3.31 -1.22
N HIS A 162 -18.86 3.99 -2.34
CA HIS A 162 -20.20 4.27 -2.85
C HIS A 162 -20.44 3.55 -4.18
N PRO A 163 -21.58 2.86 -4.35
CA PRO A 163 -21.92 2.19 -5.62
C PRO A 163 -21.80 3.12 -6.83
N GLY A 164 -21.13 2.66 -7.87
CA GLY A 164 -20.88 3.46 -9.07
C GLY A 164 -20.63 2.61 -10.30
N THR A 165 -20.31 3.26 -11.41
CA THR A 165 -19.95 2.62 -12.67
C THR A 165 -18.52 2.97 -13.06
N ARG A 166 -17.83 2.04 -13.73
CA ARG A 166 -16.54 2.28 -14.37
C ARG A 166 -16.74 3.12 -15.62
N GLU A 167 -16.51 4.44 -15.52
CA GLU A 167 -16.82 5.37 -16.61
C GLU A 167 -15.92 5.19 -17.84
N TYR A 168 -14.69 4.69 -17.66
CA TYR A 168 -13.78 4.36 -18.77
C TYR A 168 -13.69 2.85 -19.07
N GLY A 169 -14.44 2.02 -18.33
CA GLY A 169 -14.66 0.61 -18.64
C GLY A 169 -13.52 -0.35 -18.31
N ASP A 170 -12.43 0.13 -17.71
CA ASP A 170 -11.20 -0.62 -17.45
C ASP A 170 -10.60 -0.26 -16.09
N HIS A 171 -9.42 -0.82 -15.76
CA HIS A 171 -8.63 -0.50 -14.57
C HIS A 171 -7.23 -0.08 -15.00
N HIS A 172 -6.71 1.00 -14.42
CA HIS A 172 -5.41 1.55 -14.80
C HIS A 172 -4.56 1.92 -13.58
N VAL A 173 -3.26 2.06 -13.82
CA VAL A 173 -2.39 2.87 -12.98
C VAL A 173 -2.22 4.22 -13.66
N PHE A 174 -2.41 5.29 -12.90
CA PHE A 174 -2.29 6.66 -13.38
C PHE A 174 -1.05 7.35 -12.80
N ARG A 175 -0.49 8.28 -13.59
CA ARG A 175 0.44 9.31 -13.16
C ARG A 175 -0.29 10.65 -13.20
N PHE A 176 -0.27 11.36 -12.09
CA PHE A 176 -0.74 12.75 -11.96
C PHE A 176 0.45 13.67 -11.70
N ASP A 177 0.50 14.78 -12.42
CA ASP A 177 1.49 15.82 -12.25
C ASP A 177 0.82 17.05 -11.61
N PRO A 178 1.02 17.30 -10.29
CA PRO A 178 0.37 18.41 -9.61
C PRO A 178 0.78 19.80 -10.12
N ALA A 179 1.96 19.89 -10.77
CA ALA A 179 2.44 21.18 -11.30
C ALA A 179 1.72 21.61 -12.59
N THR A 180 1.27 20.63 -13.39
CA THR A 180 0.62 20.88 -14.69
C THR A 180 -0.85 20.53 -14.70
N GLY A 181 -1.31 19.71 -13.74
CA GLY A 181 -2.64 19.10 -13.74
C GLY A 181 -2.79 17.94 -14.73
N GLU A 182 -1.71 17.48 -15.37
CA GLU A 182 -1.74 16.40 -16.34
C GLU A 182 -1.99 15.04 -15.64
N VAL A 183 -2.95 14.27 -16.15
CA VAL A 183 -3.22 12.89 -15.76
C VAL A 183 -3.01 11.96 -16.95
N THR A 184 -2.19 10.94 -16.76
CA THR A 184 -1.85 9.99 -17.82
C THR A 184 -1.98 8.55 -17.31
N PRO A 185 -2.72 7.64 -17.99
CA PRO A 185 -2.65 6.22 -17.70
C PRO A 185 -1.26 5.71 -18.10
N VAL A 186 -0.59 5.01 -17.17
CA VAL A 186 0.79 4.55 -17.37
C VAL A 186 0.89 3.03 -17.40
N VAL A 187 -0.04 2.31 -16.76
CA VAL A 187 -0.22 0.85 -16.87
C VAL A 187 -1.68 0.59 -17.19
N VAL A 188 -1.92 -0.25 -18.21
CA VAL A 188 -3.25 -0.55 -18.76
C VAL A 188 -3.43 -2.05 -19.02
N ASP A 189 -2.53 -2.89 -18.52
CA ASP A 189 -2.49 -4.33 -18.74
C ASP A 189 -2.44 -5.12 -17.42
N VAL A 190 -3.01 -4.55 -16.34
CA VAL A 190 -3.25 -5.19 -15.03
C VAL A 190 -4.76 -5.31 -14.84
N GLU A 191 -5.25 -6.49 -14.43
CA GLU A 191 -6.69 -6.70 -14.29
C GLU A 191 -7.28 -5.98 -13.10
N GLU A 192 -6.67 -6.11 -11.90
CA GLU A 192 -7.15 -5.45 -10.69
C GLU A 192 -5.92 -4.87 -9.95
N PRO A 193 -5.43 -3.70 -10.39
CA PRO A 193 -4.24 -3.08 -9.80
C PRO A 193 -4.50 -2.64 -8.35
N ASN A 194 -3.61 -3.06 -7.43
CA ASN A 194 -3.72 -2.79 -6.00
C ASN A 194 -2.47 -2.04 -5.52
N GLY A 195 -1.64 -2.62 -4.64
CA GLY A 195 -0.42 -2.00 -4.17
C GLY A 195 0.55 -1.62 -5.28
N LEU A 196 1.30 -0.54 -5.09
CA LEU A 196 2.37 -0.14 -6.00
C LEU A 196 3.56 0.45 -5.25
N ALA A 197 4.77 0.29 -5.82
CA ALA A 197 5.99 0.89 -5.30
C ALA A 197 7.05 1.04 -6.39
N PHE A 198 7.93 2.03 -6.25
CA PHE A 198 9.12 2.15 -7.09
C PHE A 198 10.31 1.37 -6.50
N SER A 199 11.25 0.97 -7.38
CA SER A 199 12.60 0.60 -6.95
C SER A 199 13.32 1.79 -6.33
N PRO A 200 14.39 1.59 -5.53
CA PRO A 200 15.10 2.70 -4.87
C PRO A 200 15.63 3.78 -5.82
N ASP A 201 15.97 3.42 -7.05
CA ASP A 201 16.44 4.33 -8.11
C ASP A 201 15.31 4.84 -9.01
N GLU A 202 14.07 4.45 -8.73
CA GLU A 202 12.86 4.75 -9.50
C GLU A 202 12.92 4.32 -10.98
N SER A 203 13.82 3.40 -11.32
CA SER A 203 13.91 2.85 -12.69
C SER A 203 12.86 1.78 -12.96
N LEU A 204 12.29 1.18 -11.90
CA LEU A 204 11.24 0.16 -11.96
C LEU A 204 10.01 0.61 -11.17
N LEU A 205 8.82 0.22 -11.67
CA LEU A 205 7.55 0.30 -10.96
C LEU A 205 7.01 -1.11 -10.76
N TYR A 206 6.75 -1.48 -9.52
CA TYR A 206 6.05 -2.71 -9.15
C TYR A 206 4.56 -2.41 -8.96
N VAL A 207 3.69 -3.32 -9.42
CA VAL A 207 2.22 -3.21 -9.30
C VAL A 207 1.65 -4.59 -8.97
N ALA A 208 0.88 -4.69 -7.90
CA ALA A 208 0.13 -5.90 -7.57
C ALA A 208 -1.08 -6.08 -8.50
N ASP A 209 -1.34 -7.31 -8.92
CA ASP A 209 -2.58 -7.73 -9.58
C ASP A 209 -3.32 -8.69 -8.66
N THR A 210 -4.44 -8.25 -8.10
CA THR A 210 -5.25 -8.98 -7.13
C THR A 210 -6.57 -9.48 -7.69
N ALA A 211 -6.64 -9.74 -8.99
CA ALA A 211 -7.87 -10.14 -9.69
C ALA A 211 -8.54 -11.37 -9.06
N VAL A 212 -7.76 -12.31 -8.52
CA VAL A 212 -8.29 -13.51 -7.82
C VAL A 212 -9.12 -13.13 -6.59
N ALA A 213 -8.76 -12.05 -5.88
CA ALA A 213 -9.44 -11.60 -4.66
C ALA A 213 -10.70 -10.77 -4.95
N ALA A 214 -10.82 -10.19 -6.12
CA ALA A 214 -11.94 -9.33 -6.50
C ALA A 214 -13.28 -10.08 -6.53
N GLY A 215 -13.28 -11.42 -6.63
CA GLY A 215 -14.49 -12.26 -6.56
C GLY A 215 -15.53 -11.98 -7.64
N LEU A 216 -15.17 -11.20 -8.66
CA LEU A 216 -16.11 -10.61 -9.62
C LEU A 216 -16.53 -11.55 -10.74
N GLY A 217 -16.12 -12.82 -10.69
CA GLY A 217 -16.62 -13.86 -11.60
C GLY A 217 -16.31 -13.67 -13.10
N HIS A 218 -15.59 -12.63 -13.45
CA HIS A 218 -15.30 -12.24 -14.82
C HIS A 218 -13.87 -12.55 -15.25
N PHE A 219 -13.00 -12.95 -14.31
CA PHE A 219 -11.59 -13.16 -14.57
C PHE A 219 -11.34 -14.62 -14.91
N LEU A 220 -10.87 -14.85 -16.12
CA LEU A 220 -10.44 -16.17 -16.60
C LEU A 220 -9.05 -16.54 -16.04
N ALA A 221 -8.29 -15.55 -15.58
CA ALA A 221 -7.00 -15.70 -14.95
C ALA A 221 -7.11 -15.40 -13.45
N ALA A 222 -6.62 -16.29 -12.60
CA ALA A 222 -6.52 -16.10 -11.17
C ALA A 222 -5.22 -15.35 -10.84
N ASN A 223 -5.09 -14.09 -11.28
CA ASN A 223 -3.89 -13.30 -11.05
C ASN A 223 -3.73 -13.00 -9.56
N HIS A 224 -2.57 -13.38 -9.01
CA HIS A 224 -2.15 -13.14 -7.63
C HIS A 224 -0.64 -12.86 -7.56
N HIS A 225 -0.16 -12.03 -8.47
CA HIS A 225 1.26 -11.75 -8.66
C HIS A 225 1.56 -10.25 -8.61
N ILE A 226 2.81 -9.94 -8.36
CA ILE A 226 3.36 -8.61 -8.56
C ILE A 226 3.93 -8.55 -9.98
N ARG A 227 3.55 -7.53 -10.74
CA ARG A 227 4.16 -7.17 -12.01
C ARG A 227 5.23 -6.12 -11.82
N VAL A 228 6.20 -6.06 -12.73
CA VAL A 228 7.23 -5.02 -12.77
C VAL A 228 7.30 -4.40 -14.16
N TYR A 229 7.47 -3.09 -14.20
CA TYR A 229 7.56 -2.27 -15.40
C TYR A 229 8.83 -1.43 -15.38
N ASP A 230 9.46 -1.23 -16.53
CA ASP A 230 10.55 -0.25 -16.67
C ASP A 230 9.97 1.16 -16.72
N VAL A 231 10.49 2.06 -15.89
CA VAL A 231 10.10 3.47 -15.87
C VAL A 231 10.96 4.24 -16.87
N VAL A 232 10.36 4.64 -17.99
CA VAL A 232 11.05 5.30 -19.10
C VAL A 232 10.83 6.80 -19.04
N HIS A 233 11.92 7.55 -19.05
CA HIS A 233 11.93 9.03 -18.94
C HIS A 233 11.21 9.57 -17.70
N GLY A 234 11.09 8.76 -16.63
CA GLY A 234 10.36 9.12 -15.41
C GLY A 234 8.83 9.29 -15.59
N ARG A 235 8.26 8.92 -16.76
CA ARG A 235 6.87 9.22 -17.12
C ARG A 235 6.05 8.04 -17.60
N TYR A 236 6.67 6.98 -18.11
CA TYR A 236 5.98 5.87 -18.76
C TYR A 236 6.41 4.55 -18.12
N ALA A 237 5.46 3.68 -17.86
CA ALA A 237 5.71 2.30 -17.48
C ALA A 237 5.67 1.42 -18.75
N LYS A 238 6.74 0.67 -19.00
CA LYS A 238 6.90 -0.16 -20.21
C LYS A 238 7.41 -1.56 -19.85
N ASN A 239 7.35 -2.47 -20.81
CA ASN A 239 7.92 -3.81 -20.70
C ASN A 239 7.41 -4.59 -19.49
N GLY A 240 6.08 -4.57 -19.27
CA GLY A 240 5.43 -5.25 -18.15
C GLY A 240 5.72 -6.75 -18.16
N ARG A 241 6.12 -7.29 -17.01
CA ARG A 241 6.43 -8.70 -16.80
C ARG A 241 6.08 -9.12 -15.38
N THR A 242 5.83 -10.41 -15.15
CA THR A 242 5.67 -10.94 -13.81
C THR A 242 6.99 -10.82 -13.06
N PHE A 243 6.93 -10.26 -11.85
CA PHE A 243 8.05 -10.19 -10.92
C PHE A 243 8.06 -11.39 -9.96
N ALA A 244 6.95 -11.61 -9.26
CA ALA A 244 6.79 -12.70 -8.30
C ALA A 244 5.32 -13.07 -8.14
N GLU A 245 5.06 -14.35 -7.85
CA GLU A 245 3.76 -14.82 -7.37
C GLU A 245 3.75 -14.82 -5.85
N VAL A 246 2.63 -14.41 -5.23
CA VAL A 246 2.45 -14.38 -3.78
C VAL A 246 1.48 -15.46 -3.37
N SER A 247 1.93 -16.37 -2.52
CA SER A 247 1.14 -17.50 -2.00
C SER A 247 1.61 -17.87 -0.58
N PRO A 248 0.68 -18.14 0.37
CA PRO A 248 -0.79 -18.08 0.23
C PRO A 248 -1.29 -16.64 0.13
N GLY A 249 -2.48 -16.46 -0.45
CA GLY A 249 -3.15 -15.17 -0.59
C GLY A 249 -2.69 -14.36 -1.80
N VAL A 250 -2.67 -13.05 -1.66
CA VAL A 250 -2.35 -12.07 -2.71
C VAL A 250 -1.40 -10.99 -2.19
N ALA A 251 -0.68 -10.34 -3.10
CA ALA A 251 0.04 -9.11 -2.82
C ALA A 251 -0.97 -7.95 -2.85
N ASP A 252 -1.53 -7.58 -1.71
CA ASP A 252 -2.41 -6.41 -1.58
C ASP A 252 -1.54 -5.14 -1.61
N GLY A 253 -1.01 -4.69 -0.48
CA GLY A 253 -0.04 -3.61 -0.39
C GLY A 253 1.38 -4.09 -0.12
N PHE A 254 2.37 -3.33 -0.55
CA PHE A 254 3.79 -3.64 -0.33
C PHE A 254 4.67 -2.39 -0.37
N ARG A 255 5.90 -2.51 0.15
CA ARG A 255 6.93 -1.46 0.07
C ARG A 255 8.28 -2.06 -0.30
N VAL A 256 9.19 -1.19 -0.74
CA VAL A 256 10.54 -1.58 -1.16
C VAL A 256 11.56 -1.01 -0.18
N ASP A 257 12.56 -1.82 0.19
CA ASP A 257 13.67 -1.35 1.02
C ASP A 257 14.81 -0.75 0.19
N VAL A 258 15.81 -0.17 0.84
CA VAL A 258 16.94 0.49 0.17
C VAL A 258 17.83 -0.45 -0.64
N HIS A 259 17.69 -1.76 -0.47
CA HIS A 259 18.38 -2.79 -1.25
C HIS A 259 17.55 -3.30 -2.43
N GLY A 260 16.31 -2.78 -2.59
CA GLY A 260 15.39 -3.17 -3.64
C GLY A 260 14.56 -4.42 -3.33
N ASN A 261 14.61 -4.94 -2.09
CA ASN A 261 13.75 -6.06 -1.71
C ASN A 261 12.31 -5.58 -1.54
N VAL A 262 11.37 -6.37 -2.06
CA VAL A 262 9.93 -6.12 -1.96
C VAL A 262 9.37 -6.83 -0.73
N TRP A 263 8.80 -6.05 0.19
CA TRP A 263 8.14 -6.52 1.41
C TRP A 263 6.63 -6.43 1.18
N THR A 264 5.99 -7.58 1.01
CA THR A 264 4.60 -7.66 0.55
C THR A 264 3.69 -8.34 1.55
N SER A 265 2.45 -7.88 1.58
CA SER A 265 1.34 -8.56 2.25
C SER A 265 1.11 -9.96 1.68
N SER A 266 0.53 -10.83 2.49
CA SER A 266 -0.02 -12.12 2.10
C SER A 266 -1.14 -12.54 3.07
N GLU A 267 -1.65 -13.77 2.96
CA GLU A 267 -2.74 -14.25 3.81
C GLU A 267 -2.36 -14.34 5.30
N ASP A 268 -1.10 -14.68 5.61
CA ASP A 268 -0.65 -15.06 6.94
C ASP A 268 0.76 -14.54 7.31
N ALA A 269 1.33 -13.67 6.48
CA ALA A 269 2.70 -13.19 6.67
C ALA A 269 3.00 -11.92 5.90
N VAL A 270 4.09 -11.25 6.24
CA VAL A 270 4.83 -10.37 5.33
C VAL A 270 5.87 -11.24 4.61
N GLN A 271 5.74 -11.39 3.28
CA GLN A 271 6.71 -12.09 2.44
C GLN A 271 7.74 -11.13 1.89
N VAL A 272 8.97 -11.61 1.69
CA VAL A 272 10.09 -10.79 1.19
C VAL A 272 10.67 -11.40 -0.07
N PHE A 273 10.78 -10.58 -1.12
CA PHE A 273 11.37 -10.98 -2.40
C PHE A 273 12.57 -10.08 -2.72
N ALA A 274 13.66 -10.71 -3.16
CA ALA A 274 14.83 -9.99 -3.66
C ALA A 274 14.53 -9.28 -4.99
N PRO A 275 15.38 -8.32 -5.44
CA PRO A 275 15.18 -7.60 -6.70
C PRO A 275 15.09 -8.48 -7.95
N ASP A 276 15.61 -9.69 -7.89
CA ASP A 276 15.54 -10.70 -8.95
C ASP A 276 14.27 -11.56 -8.93
N GLY A 277 13.35 -11.30 -7.99
CA GLY A 277 12.10 -12.02 -7.82
C GLY A 277 12.22 -13.31 -6.99
N VAL A 278 13.40 -13.64 -6.48
CA VAL A 278 13.58 -14.79 -5.58
C VAL A 278 12.95 -14.50 -4.23
N ARG A 279 12.07 -15.39 -3.75
CA ARG A 279 11.50 -15.29 -2.41
C ARG A 279 12.60 -15.58 -1.37
N LEU A 280 12.86 -14.60 -0.50
CA LEU A 280 13.84 -14.71 0.58
C LEU A 280 13.27 -15.42 1.79
N GLY A 281 12.00 -15.18 2.09
CA GLY A 281 11.32 -15.76 3.23
C GLY A 281 10.07 -15.00 3.63
N ALA A 282 9.66 -15.17 4.88
CA ALA A 282 8.48 -14.50 5.42
C ALA A 282 8.57 -14.31 6.94
N VAL A 283 7.95 -13.25 7.44
CA VAL A 283 7.67 -13.04 8.86
C VAL A 283 6.18 -13.28 9.09
N PRO A 284 5.81 -14.34 9.85
CA PRO A 284 4.40 -14.65 10.12
C PRO A 284 3.67 -13.54 10.86
N VAL A 285 2.43 -13.29 10.46
CA VAL A 285 1.52 -12.32 11.10
C VAL A 285 0.23 -13.08 11.43
N PRO A 286 -0.33 -12.96 12.66
CA PRO A 286 -1.52 -13.74 13.07
C PRO A 286 -2.79 -13.44 12.28
N GLN A 287 -2.80 -12.37 11.49
CA GLN A 287 -3.95 -11.91 10.73
C GLN A 287 -3.57 -11.69 9.27
N LYS A 288 -4.55 -11.74 8.38
CA LYS A 288 -4.36 -11.39 6.98
C LYS A 288 -3.83 -9.96 6.85
N VAL A 289 -2.73 -9.83 6.14
CA VAL A 289 -2.04 -8.56 5.93
C VAL A 289 -2.66 -7.84 4.74
N GLY A 290 -3.09 -6.59 4.94
CA GLY A 290 -3.51 -5.70 3.87
C GLY A 290 -2.33 -4.93 3.27
N ASN A 291 -1.59 -4.17 4.11
CA ASN A 291 -0.55 -3.28 3.61
C ASN A 291 0.57 -3.08 4.65
N VAL A 292 1.68 -2.50 4.21
CA VAL A 292 2.84 -2.24 5.07
C VAL A 292 3.42 -0.85 4.82
N CYS A 293 4.10 -0.27 5.83
CA CYS A 293 4.97 0.89 5.63
C CYS A 293 6.21 0.81 6.50
N PHE A 294 7.33 1.30 6.00
CA PHE A 294 8.51 1.51 6.82
C PHE A 294 8.40 2.80 7.62
N GLY A 295 8.86 2.78 8.87
CA GLY A 295 8.86 3.91 9.77
C GLY A 295 9.85 3.75 10.92
N GLY A 296 9.66 4.55 11.98
CA GLY A 296 10.62 4.72 13.03
C GLY A 296 11.70 5.75 12.66
N PRO A 297 12.53 6.19 13.62
CA PRO A 297 13.49 7.27 13.44
C PRO A 297 14.50 7.05 12.29
N ASP A 298 14.86 5.80 12.02
CA ASP A 298 15.79 5.37 10.98
C ASP A 298 15.11 4.61 9.84
N ARG A 299 13.79 4.50 9.86
CA ARG A 299 12.96 3.76 8.91
C ARG A 299 13.25 2.25 8.87
N SER A 300 13.73 1.67 9.96
CA SER A 300 14.00 0.23 10.08
C SER A 300 12.89 -0.56 10.77
N THR A 301 11.81 0.08 11.19
CA THR A 301 10.60 -0.60 11.65
C THR A 301 9.60 -0.73 10.51
N LEU A 302 9.17 -1.97 10.24
CA LEU A 302 8.06 -2.23 9.32
C LEU A 302 6.76 -2.27 10.11
N PHE A 303 5.86 -1.34 9.85
CA PHE A 303 4.50 -1.33 10.35
C PHE A 303 3.60 -2.10 9.38
N VAL A 304 2.74 -2.96 9.91
CA VAL A 304 1.92 -3.89 9.16
C VAL A 304 0.46 -3.67 9.52
N ALA A 305 -0.31 -3.17 8.58
CA ALA A 305 -1.77 -3.10 8.67
C ALA A 305 -2.33 -4.49 8.32
N ALA A 306 -2.96 -5.13 9.29
CA ALA A 306 -3.51 -6.46 9.12
C ALA A 306 -4.90 -6.53 9.77
N THR A 307 -5.86 -7.05 9.08
CA THR A 307 -7.29 -7.17 9.42
C THR A 307 -7.78 -6.17 10.50
N ALA A 308 -7.56 -6.49 11.79
CA ALA A 308 -8.13 -5.72 12.89
C ALA A 308 -7.25 -4.55 13.38
N GLY A 309 -6.00 -4.41 12.92
CA GLY A 309 -5.16 -3.33 13.40
C GLY A 309 -3.72 -3.35 12.91
N LEU A 310 -2.84 -2.84 13.75
CA LEU A 310 -1.46 -2.57 13.42
C LEU A 310 -0.50 -3.50 14.17
N TYR A 311 0.47 -4.02 13.44
CA TYR A 311 1.64 -4.72 14.00
C TYR A 311 2.91 -3.95 13.65
N ARG A 312 4.01 -4.28 14.32
CA ARG A 312 5.36 -3.86 13.94
C ARG A 312 6.29 -5.06 13.86
N ILE A 313 7.26 -4.96 12.96
CA ILE A 313 8.37 -5.90 12.78
C ILE A 313 9.64 -5.07 12.75
N ASP A 314 10.59 -5.34 13.65
CA ASP A 314 11.89 -4.68 13.63
C ASP A 314 12.77 -5.35 12.57
N THR A 315 13.40 -4.54 11.70
CA THR A 315 14.20 -5.03 10.59
C THR A 315 15.65 -4.55 10.70
N ARG A 316 16.55 -5.21 9.97
CA ARG A 316 17.97 -4.82 9.81
C ARG A 316 18.21 -4.01 8.55
N THR A 317 17.16 -3.74 7.78
CA THR A 317 17.14 -2.87 6.61
C THR A 317 16.30 -1.64 6.89
N ARG A 318 16.19 -0.73 5.93
CA ARG A 318 15.31 0.43 6.02
C ARG A 318 14.51 0.63 4.74
N GLY A 319 13.33 1.23 4.87
CA GLY A 319 12.51 1.60 3.73
C GLY A 319 13.19 2.67 2.87
N CYS A 320 13.02 2.59 1.56
CA CYS A 320 13.41 3.67 0.66
C CYS A 320 12.40 4.83 0.75
N SER A 321 12.89 6.04 0.42
CA SER A 321 12.08 7.24 0.33
C SER A 321 12.45 8.03 -0.91
N PRO A 322 11.50 8.70 -1.57
CA PRO A 322 11.81 9.60 -2.69
C PRO A 322 12.86 10.66 -2.34
N THR A 323 12.93 11.07 -1.06
CA THR A 323 13.90 12.05 -0.58
C THR A 323 15.33 11.52 -0.53
N ASP A 324 15.53 10.19 -0.50
CA ASP A 324 16.88 9.60 -0.54
C ASP A 324 17.60 9.92 -1.86
N LEU A 325 16.87 9.93 -2.98
CA LEU A 325 17.38 10.31 -4.29
C LEU A 325 17.76 11.79 -4.37
N LEU A 326 16.97 12.65 -3.74
CA LEU A 326 17.23 14.08 -3.69
C LEU A 326 18.47 14.41 -2.85
N ALA A 327 18.73 13.65 -1.78
CA ALA A 327 19.91 13.83 -0.92
C ALA A 327 21.21 13.37 -1.59
N GLY A 328 21.16 12.40 -2.51
CA GLY A 328 22.33 11.87 -3.23
C GLY A 328 22.80 12.70 -4.42
N THR A 329 22.05 13.75 -4.80
CA THR A 329 22.35 14.65 -5.93
C THR A 329 22.97 15.98 -5.51
N SER A 330 23.29 16.17 -4.22
CA SER A 330 23.90 17.39 -3.64
C SER A 330 25.42 17.25 -3.38
#